data_c2e5530d1afdcbc3837309ba69c2e264
#
_entry.id   c2e5530d1afdcbc3837309ba69c2e264
#
_cell.length_a   1.000
_cell.length_b   1.000
_cell.length_c   1.000
_cell.angle_alpha   90.00
_cell.angle_beta   90.00
_cell.angle_gamma   90.00
#
_symmetry.space_group_name_H-M   'P 1'
#
loop_
_entity.id
_entity.type
_entity.pdbx_description
1 polymer ?
#
loop_
_entity_poly.entity_id
_entity_poly.type
_entity_poly.pdbx_seq_one_letter_code
_entity_poly.pdbx_strand_id
1 'polypeptide(L)'
;MNLIHTDPRTLSPNPWNPNHVSPEGMERLTESLRRHGWVKPALVRETDTGLEILGGQHRIEASIVLGNETVPVLNLGRLSDERAKEIGLIDNARYGSDDADELAAIIKDLGGSE
;
A
#
# COMPACT_ATOMS: atom_id res chain seq x y z
N MET A 1 4.63 -2.03 -13.84
CA MET A 1 4.83 -2.07 -12.38
C MET A 1 6.11 -1.32 -12.06
N ASN A 2 5.99 -0.20 -11.40
CA ASN A 2 7.13 0.69 -11.12
C ASN A 2 7.21 1.06 -9.65
N LEU A 3 8.42 0.98 -9.11
CA LEU A 3 8.70 1.52 -7.78
C LEU A 3 9.02 3.01 -7.93
N ILE A 4 8.22 3.84 -7.30
CA ILE A 4 8.40 5.29 -7.35
C ILE A 4 8.32 5.87 -5.95
N HIS A 5 8.82 7.09 -5.80
CA HIS A 5 8.65 7.87 -4.57
C HIS A 5 7.71 9.02 -4.87
N THR A 6 6.67 9.17 -4.08
CA THR A 6 5.65 10.17 -4.31
C THR A 6 5.21 10.83 -3.01
N ASP A 7 4.63 12.01 -3.11
CA ASP A 7 4.09 12.72 -1.96
C ASP A 7 2.89 11.94 -1.40
N PRO A 8 2.94 11.50 -0.14
CA PRO A 8 1.86 10.70 0.43
C PRO A 8 0.52 11.44 0.47
N ARG A 9 0.53 12.76 0.47
CA ARG A 9 -0.69 13.55 0.53
C ARG A 9 -1.44 13.57 -0.80
N THR A 10 -0.80 13.15 -1.88
CA THR A 10 -1.44 13.08 -3.21
C THR A 10 -2.13 11.74 -3.46
N LEU A 11 -1.98 10.78 -2.55
CA LEU A 11 -2.55 9.45 -2.70
C LEU A 11 -3.97 9.42 -2.15
N SER A 12 -4.87 8.77 -2.89
CA SER A 12 -6.27 8.63 -2.48
C SER A 12 -6.48 7.34 -1.71
N PRO A 13 -7.27 7.37 -0.62
CA PRO A 13 -7.55 6.14 0.11
C PRO A 13 -8.43 5.20 -0.69
N ASN A 14 -8.30 3.92 -0.38
CA ASN A 14 -9.10 2.86 -0.98
C ASN A 14 -10.48 2.85 -0.30
N PRO A 15 -11.59 2.96 -1.05
CA PRO A 15 -12.93 2.96 -0.45
C PRO A 15 -13.36 1.61 0.12
N TRP A 16 -12.64 0.56 -0.22
CA TRP A 16 -12.98 -0.80 0.26
C TRP A 16 -12.18 -1.22 1.48
N ASN A 17 -11.31 -0.38 1.98
CA ASN A 17 -10.46 -0.73 3.11
C ASN A 17 -11.25 -0.61 4.42
N PRO A 18 -11.64 -1.73 5.04
CA PRO A 18 -12.39 -1.70 6.29
C PRO A 18 -11.50 -1.61 7.52
N ASN A 19 -10.19 -1.64 7.34
CA ASN A 19 -9.26 -1.72 8.44
C ASN A 19 -9.18 -0.42 9.21
N HIS A 20 -9.29 -0.53 10.52
CA HIS A 20 -9.11 0.57 11.43
C HIS A 20 -7.96 0.25 12.36
N VAL A 21 -7.19 1.28 12.70
CA VAL A 21 -6.09 1.14 13.64
C VAL A 21 -6.41 2.00 14.85
N SER A 22 -6.28 1.43 16.04
CA SER A 22 -6.48 2.19 17.27
C SER A 22 -5.43 3.30 17.39
N PRO A 23 -5.69 4.34 18.21
CA PRO A 23 -4.67 5.37 18.45
C PRO A 23 -3.35 4.77 18.93
N GLU A 24 -3.39 3.78 19.81
CA GLU A 24 -2.18 3.10 20.29
C GLU A 24 -1.49 2.32 19.16
N GLY A 25 -2.26 1.69 18.29
CA GLY A 25 -1.73 0.98 17.13
C GLY A 25 -1.04 1.93 16.16
N MET A 26 -1.66 3.08 15.92
CA MET A 26 -1.07 4.11 15.05
C MET A 26 0.23 4.67 15.66
N GLU A 27 0.25 4.85 16.96
CA GLU A 27 1.45 5.30 17.67
C GLU A 27 2.60 4.32 17.51
N ARG A 28 2.32 3.02 17.70
CA ARG A 28 3.33 1.96 17.51
C ARG A 28 3.82 1.90 16.07
N LEU A 29 2.90 2.02 15.13
CA LEU A 29 3.23 1.99 13.71
C LEU A 29 4.10 3.18 13.33
N THR A 30 3.73 4.37 13.81
CA THR A 30 4.48 5.60 13.55
C THR A 30 5.89 5.49 14.13
N GLU A 31 6.02 4.98 15.36
CA GLU A 31 7.32 4.80 16.00
C GLU A 31 8.17 3.76 15.25
N SER A 32 7.56 2.67 14.82
CA SER A 32 8.26 1.65 14.04
C SER A 32 8.77 2.22 12.72
N LEU A 33 7.93 3.00 12.05
CA LEU A 33 8.29 3.62 10.78
C LEU A 33 9.42 4.65 10.98
N ARG A 34 9.37 5.42 12.07
CA ARG A 34 10.41 6.38 12.41
C ARG A 34 11.75 5.70 12.64
N ARG A 35 11.74 4.54 13.30
CA ARG A 35 12.97 3.82 13.67
C ARG A 35 13.56 3.01 12.53
N HIS A 36 12.71 2.37 11.75
CA HIS A 36 13.15 1.41 10.73
C HIS A 36 12.93 1.88 9.30
N GLY A 37 12.17 2.94 9.11
CA GLY A 37 11.80 3.40 7.77
C GLY A 37 10.85 2.43 7.09
N TRP A 38 10.72 2.60 5.78
CA TRP A 38 9.87 1.75 4.96
C TRP A 38 10.59 0.45 4.64
N VAL A 39 10.05 -0.67 5.13
CA VAL A 39 10.62 -2.00 4.87
C VAL A 39 10.09 -2.55 3.55
N LYS A 40 8.83 -2.26 3.26
CA LYS A 40 8.18 -2.70 2.03
C LYS A 40 7.32 -1.54 1.50
N PRO A 41 7.33 -1.29 0.17
CA PRO A 41 6.56 -0.16 -0.38
C PRO A 41 5.06 -0.35 -0.21
N ALA A 42 4.31 0.75 -0.23
CA ALA A 42 2.87 0.70 -0.34
C ALA A 42 2.49 0.30 -1.77
N LEU A 43 1.28 -0.23 -1.93
CA LEU A 43 0.78 -0.63 -3.25
C LEU A 43 -0.27 0.36 -3.72
N VAL A 44 -0.16 0.81 -4.96
CA VAL A 44 -1.12 1.75 -5.54
C VAL A 44 -1.48 1.32 -6.97
N ARG A 45 -2.63 1.79 -7.44
CA ARG A 45 -3.03 1.65 -8.84
C ARG A 45 -3.31 3.02 -9.43
N GLU A 46 -3.25 3.12 -10.73
CA GLU A 46 -3.62 4.34 -11.45
C GLU A 46 -5.12 4.38 -11.69
N THR A 47 -5.73 5.54 -11.42
CA THR A 47 -7.13 5.83 -11.71
C THR A 47 -7.21 7.12 -12.51
N ASP A 48 -8.40 7.48 -12.94
CA ASP A 48 -8.60 8.72 -13.71
C ASP A 48 -8.30 9.97 -12.88
N THR A 49 -8.31 9.85 -11.55
CA THR A 49 -8.07 10.98 -10.65
C THR A 49 -6.71 10.93 -9.97
N GLY A 50 -5.88 9.96 -10.28
CA GLY A 50 -4.55 9.82 -9.71
C GLY A 50 -4.27 8.44 -9.17
N LEU A 51 -3.38 8.36 -8.19
CA LEU A 51 -3.00 7.09 -7.60
C LEU A 51 -3.87 6.76 -6.39
N GLU A 52 -4.38 5.54 -6.36
CA GLU A 52 -5.24 5.04 -5.28
C GLU A 52 -4.48 3.97 -4.50
N ILE A 53 -4.53 4.07 -3.17
CA ILE A 53 -3.84 3.15 -2.28
C ILE A 53 -4.57 1.81 -2.25
N LEU A 54 -3.85 0.72 -2.49
CA LEU A 54 -4.38 -0.63 -2.37
C LEU A 54 -3.88 -1.31 -1.09
N GLY A 55 -2.67 -1.00 -0.67
CA GLY A 55 -2.10 -1.56 0.54
C GLY A 55 -1.13 -0.60 1.18
N GLY A 56 -1.06 -0.62 2.51
CA GLY A 56 -0.14 0.24 3.26
C GLY A 56 -0.71 1.59 3.65
N GLN A 57 -2.03 1.76 3.64
CA GLN A 57 -2.66 3.04 3.95
C GLN A 57 -2.25 3.58 5.32
N HIS A 58 -2.21 2.74 6.35
CA HIS A 58 -1.87 3.20 7.69
C HIS A 58 -0.40 3.64 7.78
N ARG A 59 0.48 2.99 7.03
CA ARG A 59 1.89 3.42 6.96
C ARG A 59 2.02 4.75 6.23
N ILE A 60 1.19 4.98 5.22
CA ILE A 60 1.15 6.28 4.54
C ILE A 60 0.67 7.37 5.49
N GLU A 61 -0.38 7.10 6.28
CA GLU A 61 -0.87 8.02 7.29
C GLU A 61 0.21 8.33 8.33
N ALA A 62 0.92 7.30 8.80
CA ALA A 62 2.03 7.46 9.75
C ALA A 62 3.15 8.31 9.15
N SER A 63 3.45 8.13 7.87
CA SER A 63 4.47 8.93 7.17
C SER A 63 4.10 10.40 7.12
N ILE A 64 2.82 10.70 6.93
CA ILE A 64 2.33 12.08 6.94
C ILE A 64 2.52 12.69 8.33
N VAL A 65 2.18 11.94 9.37
CA VAL A 65 2.39 12.39 10.75
C VAL A 65 3.87 12.70 11.02
N LEU A 66 4.76 11.87 10.47
CA LEU A 66 6.21 12.06 10.62
C LEU A 66 6.76 13.21 9.78
N GLY A 67 5.97 13.76 8.87
CA GLY A 67 6.40 14.85 8.00
C GLY A 67 7.25 14.38 6.83
N ASN A 68 7.15 13.13 6.43
CA ASN A 68 7.89 12.63 5.27
C ASN A 68 7.40 13.31 4.00
N GLU A 69 8.33 13.80 3.20
CA GLU A 69 8.01 14.46 1.94
C GLU A 69 7.57 13.47 0.88
N THR A 70 8.20 12.29 0.86
CA THR A 70 7.87 11.23 -0.09
C THR A 70 7.81 9.90 0.60
N VAL A 71 7.08 8.97 -0.02
CA VAL A 71 6.99 7.58 0.43
C VAL A 71 7.22 6.66 -0.78
N PRO A 72 7.79 5.47 -0.56
CA PRO A 72 7.96 4.52 -1.64
C PRO A 72 6.64 3.80 -1.92
N VAL A 73 6.23 3.78 -3.18
CA VAL A 73 5.04 3.07 -3.61
C VAL A 73 5.35 2.23 -4.84
N LEU A 74 4.74 1.07 -4.90
CA LEU A 74 4.80 0.22 -6.07
C LEU A 74 3.54 0.49 -6.90
N ASN A 75 3.72 1.13 -8.05
CA ASN A 75 2.62 1.47 -8.94
C ASN A 75 2.32 0.26 -9.83
N LEU A 76 1.17 -0.35 -9.61
CA LEU A 76 0.74 -1.53 -10.36
C LEU A 76 0.06 -1.19 -11.68
N GLY A 77 -0.08 0.11 -11.99
CA GLY A 77 -0.70 0.56 -13.21
C GLY A 77 -2.23 0.54 -13.14
N ARG A 78 -2.85 0.52 -14.30
CA ARG A 78 -4.32 0.46 -14.39
C ARG A 78 -4.80 -0.94 -14.08
N LEU A 79 -5.70 -1.06 -13.11
CA LEU A 79 -6.29 -2.34 -12.70
C LEU A 79 -7.80 -2.16 -12.60
N SER A 80 -8.54 -3.24 -12.87
CA SER A 80 -9.98 -3.26 -12.62
C SER A 80 -10.24 -3.16 -11.12
N ASP A 81 -11.44 -2.73 -10.75
CA ASP A 81 -11.86 -2.69 -9.35
C ASP A 81 -11.76 -4.05 -8.70
N GLU A 82 -12.16 -5.09 -9.44
CA GLU A 82 -12.13 -6.46 -8.94
C GLU A 82 -10.70 -6.92 -8.60
N ARG A 83 -9.76 -6.64 -9.52
CA ARG A 83 -8.35 -7.00 -9.29
C ARG A 83 -7.76 -6.18 -8.16
N ALA A 84 -8.10 -4.90 -8.09
CA ALA A 84 -7.64 -4.03 -7.02
C ALA A 84 -8.12 -4.49 -5.65
N LYS A 85 -9.39 -4.90 -5.54
CA LYS A 85 -9.93 -5.45 -4.30
C LYS A 85 -9.20 -6.71 -3.88
N GLU A 86 -8.95 -7.59 -4.83
CA GLU A 86 -8.23 -8.85 -4.57
C GLU A 86 -6.84 -8.58 -4.01
N ILE A 87 -6.10 -7.69 -4.64
CA ILE A 87 -4.75 -7.34 -4.18
C ILE A 87 -4.80 -6.70 -2.80
N GLY A 88 -5.74 -5.78 -2.58
CA GLY A 88 -5.89 -5.12 -1.29
C GLY A 88 -6.21 -6.10 -0.16
N LEU A 89 -7.09 -7.06 -0.43
CA LEU A 89 -7.44 -8.07 0.56
C LEU A 89 -6.23 -8.93 0.92
N ILE A 90 -5.46 -9.36 -0.06
CA ILE A 90 -4.28 -10.18 0.19
C ILE A 90 -3.23 -9.39 0.96
N ASP A 91 -2.98 -8.14 0.58
CA ASP A 91 -1.99 -7.31 1.26
C ASP A 91 -2.39 -7.02 2.70
N ASN A 92 -3.68 -6.82 2.96
CA ASN A 92 -4.18 -6.51 4.29
C ASN A 92 -4.36 -7.74 5.17
N ALA A 93 -4.39 -8.92 4.58
CA ALA A 93 -4.49 -10.16 5.33
C ALA A 93 -3.15 -10.39 6.04
N ARG A 94 -3.18 -10.54 7.34
CA ARG A 94 -1.95 -10.71 8.14
C ARG A 94 -1.80 -12.16 8.57
N TYR A 95 -1.75 -13.05 7.57
CA TYR A 95 -1.74 -14.47 7.89
C TYR A 95 -0.33 -15.01 8.04
N GLY A 96 0.45 -15.05 7.06
CA GLY A 96 1.79 -15.59 7.17
C GLY A 96 2.49 -15.58 5.84
N SER A 97 3.51 -16.41 5.69
CA SER A 97 4.32 -16.44 4.50
C SER A 97 3.53 -16.83 3.25
N ASP A 98 2.49 -17.66 3.41
CA ASP A 98 1.69 -18.12 2.27
C ASP A 98 0.97 -16.97 1.58
N ASP A 99 0.48 -16.01 2.36
CA ASP A 99 -0.22 -14.85 1.81
C ASP A 99 0.75 -13.91 1.10
N ALA A 100 1.96 -13.78 1.63
CA ALA A 100 2.98 -12.99 0.96
C ALA A 100 3.37 -13.62 -0.38
N ASP A 101 3.45 -14.94 -0.44
CA ASP A 101 3.74 -15.66 -1.67
C ASP A 101 2.61 -15.50 -2.69
N GLU A 102 1.37 -15.53 -2.22
CA GLU A 102 0.20 -15.34 -3.07
C GLU A 102 0.16 -13.94 -3.66
N LEU A 103 0.43 -12.93 -2.85
CA LEU A 103 0.50 -11.55 -3.33
C LEU A 103 1.63 -11.39 -4.35
N ALA A 104 2.80 -11.96 -4.07
CA ALA A 104 3.92 -11.91 -4.99
C ALA A 104 3.59 -12.58 -6.32
N ALA A 105 2.86 -13.70 -6.29
CA ALA A 105 2.43 -14.38 -7.50
C ALA A 105 1.49 -13.54 -8.34
N ILE A 106 0.55 -12.83 -7.70
CA ILE A 106 -0.38 -11.93 -8.38
C ILE A 106 0.38 -10.79 -9.03
N ILE A 107 1.30 -10.17 -8.32
CA ILE A 107 2.08 -9.05 -8.84
C ILE A 107 2.94 -9.51 -10.02
N LYS A 108 3.55 -10.68 -9.92
CA LYS A 108 4.35 -11.26 -11.00
C LYS A 108 3.50 -11.52 -12.23
N ASP A 109 2.30 -12.05 -12.04
CA ASP A 109 1.36 -12.31 -13.13
C ASP A 109 0.99 -11.02 -13.86
N LEU A 110 0.75 -9.95 -13.11
CA LEU A 110 0.46 -8.64 -13.69
C LEU A 110 1.64 -8.13 -14.52
N GLY A 111 2.85 -8.28 -14.01
CA GLY A 111 4.05 -7.87 -14.73
C GLY A 111 4.31 -8.75 -15.95
N GLY A 112 3.99 -10.03 -15.86
CA GLY A 112 4.20 -10.98 -16.94
C GLY A 112 3.22 -10.82 -18.08
N SER A 113 2.12 -10.10 -17.88
CA SER A 113 1.10 -9.91 -18.92
C SER A 113 1.45 -8.78 -19.88
N GLU A 114 2.51 -8.07 -19.62
CA GLU A 114 3.01 -7.03 -20.52
C GLU A 114 3.78 -7.67 -21.69
#